data_c18db5461a4d0c9e36c6e8a43dd289fd
#
_entry.id   c18db5461a4d0c9e36c6e8a43dd289fd
#
_cell.length_a   1.000
_cell.length_b   1.000
_cell.length_c   1.000
_cell.angle_alpha   90.00
_cell.angle_beta   90.00
_cell.angle_gamma   90.00
#
_symmetry.space_group_name_H-M   'P 1'
#
loop_
_entity.id
_entity.type
_entity.pdbx_description
1 polymer ?
#
loop_
_entity_poly.entity_id
_entity_poly.type
_entity_poly.pdbx_seq_one_letter_code
_entity_poly.pdbx_strand_id
1 'polypeptide(L)'
;MAGLDKETPILTSHHIKELYPDICQLMLVNNNANLSYLLRSEKEISESIERVFVWNGSTKVFLAMAKYLEDKINLEADTKLGDVRVILVVEDSVKYYSRYLPLLYTEIMSQTQAIIAEEPSNDEMGVILRMRVRPKLILVSNFDDAVGIINKYRNNIIGVISDVRYAHNGVKDEDAGVSLIKYVQQLDFIFRDRNGKVIDRAPNIKEFRQKLMTIPDESLEYHAIRNGIFTWLMARAEINLAKKLHRYSFSYFKSPDEIRRFIANVFEASKLKKLRGRIIKFNPKLVNSNRYITLLGDGSLGGKGRGLAFLSNFIENVYLKKLIPDLHVAIPKTAVIGMNEFDNFLENNNLYDVIFEDKEYNHVLEAFRTARLSEQLRNNLRKYLQVMTKPLAVRSSGLFEDSLNQPFAGVYSTYLLPNNHPDIERRLEDVENAIKLVFASIYSPESRAYFNAIDYMIEEEKMAVIIQEVIGNEHNGRYYPEISGVAQSYNFYPFSYIQPEDGFAVTAIGLGAYVVGEKTHRFSPAYPKLQLASTQDKIKASQRYFYGVNMLAQDYDLYRDGKRRGKRCHQSIRHLRSRA
;
A
#
# COMPACT_ATOMS: atom_id res chain seq x y z
N MET A 1 15.25 -26.58 -25.13
CA MET A 1 15.84 -27.38 -26.19
C MET A 1 17.28 -26.87 -26.39
N ALA A 2 18.22 -27.45 -25.70
CA ALA A 2 19.64 -27.18 -25.90
C ALA A 2 20.14 -28.20 -26.92
N GLY A 3 20.61 -27.75 -28.07
CA GLY A 3 21.29 -28.61 -29.07
C GLY A 3 20.59 -28.78 -30.41
N LEU A 4 19.51 -28.07 -30.70
CA LEU A 4 18.92 -28.03 -32.04
C LEU A 4 19.64 -26.94 -32.87
N ASP A 5 19.93 -27.23 -34.14
CA ASP A 5 20.42 -26.24 -35.09
C ASP A 5 19.48 -25.02 -35.09
N LYS A 6 20.04 -23.82 -35.31
CA LYS A 6 19.30 -22.56 -35.23
C LYS A 6 18.09 -22.46 -36.17
N GLU A 7 18.11 -23.25 -37.29
CA GLU A 7 17.02 -23.33 -38.26
C GLU A 7 15.90 -24.30 -37.86
N THR A 8 16.20 -25.30 -37.03
CA THR A 8 15.25 -26.36 -36.65
C THR A 8 13.93 -25.84 -36.00
N PRO A 9 13.94 -24.82 -35.11
CA PRO A 9 12.69 -24.32 -34.52
C PRO A 9 11.73 -23.68 -35.53
N ILE A 10 12.26 -22.97 -36.54
CA ILE A 10 11.44 -22.34 -37.59
C ILE A 10 10.86 -23.41 -38.51
N LEU A 11 11.67 -24.36 -38.97
CA LEU A 11 11.20 -25.49 -39.79
C LEU A 11 10.15 -26.33 -39.06
N THR A 12 10.35 -26.58 -37.76
CA THR A 12 9.37 -27.30 -36.94
C THR A 12 8.07 -26.52 -36.85
N SER A 13 8.13 -25.20 -36.69
CA SER A 13 6.97 -24.34 -36.64
C SER A 13 6.18 -24.36 -37.95
N HIS A 14 6.83 -24.30 -39.09
CA HIS A 14 6.20 -24.41 -40.39
C HIS A 14 5.52 -25.78 -40.56
N HIS A 15 6.19 -26.87 -40.21
CA HIS A 15 5.62 -28.20 -40.29
C HIS A 15 4.39 -28.37 -39.37
N ILE A 16 4.42 -27.82 -38.15
CA ILE A 16 3.27 -27.82 -37.28
C ILE A 16 2.13 -27.02 -37.91
N LYS A 17 2.41 -25.88 -38.54
CA LYS A 17 1.39 -25.03 -39.16
C LYS A 17 0.76 -25.68 -40.39
N GLU A 18 1.54 -26.46 -41.16
CA GLU A 18 1.01 -27.28 -42.26
C GLU A 18 0.05 -28.37 -41.78
N LEU A 19 0.40 -29.06 -40.69
CA LEU A 19 -0.46 -30.11 -40.09
C LEU A 19 -1.69 -29.55 -39.38
N TYR A 20 -1.55 -28.41 -38.74
CA TYR A 20 -2.56 -27.78 -37.91
C TYR A 20 -2.67 -26.28 -38.22
N PRO A 21 -3.37 -25.88 -39.31
CA PRO A 21 -3.43 -24.48 -39.77
C PRO A 21 -3.96 -23.50 -38.75
N ASP A 22 -4.88 -23.93 -37.88
CA ASP A 22 -5.55 -23.08 -36.90
C ASP A 22 -4.79 -22.95 -35.57
N ILE A 23 -3.68 -23.69 -35.39
CA ILE A 23 -2.95 -23.63 -34.14
C ILE A 23 -2.15 -22.32 -34.02
N CYS A 24 -2.29 -21.62 -32.90
CA CYS A 24 -1.48 -20.45 -32.58
C CYS A 24 -0.15 -20.88 -31.97
N GLN A 25 0.95 -20.46 -32.57
CA GLN A 25 2.29 -20.80 -32.12
C GLN A 25 3.00 -19.59 -31.54
N LEU A 26 3.56 -19.74 -30.34
CA LEU A 26 4.44 -18.76 -29.71
C LEU A 26 5.85 -19.32 -29.60
N MET A 27 6.84 -18.49 -29.87
CA MET A 27 8.25 -18.88 -29.74
C MET A 27 8.86 -18.21 -28.52
N LEU A 28 9.61 -18.96 -27.71
CA LEU A 28 10.39 -18.44 -26.60
C LEU A 28 11.89 -18.61 -26.90
N VAL A 29 12.63 -17.51 -26.88
CA VAL A 29 14.08 -17.49 -27.06
C VAL A 29 14.82 -17.21 -25.77
N ASN A 30 15.96 -17.85 -25.56
CA ASN A 30 16.68 -17.81 -24.29
C ASN A 30 17.48 -16.51 -24.07
N ASN A 31 17.79 -15.76 -25.13
CA ASN A 31 18.61 -14.54 -25.05
C ASN A 31 18.45 -13.64 -26.28
N ASN A 32 18.99 -12.42 -26.17
CA ASN A 32 18.93 -11.42 -27.24
C ASN A 32 19.79 -11.79 -28.48
N ALA A 33 20.81 -12.62 -28.35
CA ALA A 33 21.61 -13.05 -29.48
C ALA A 33 20.82 -13.99 -30.41
N ASN A 34 20.04 -14.90 -29.81
CA ASN A 34 19.11 -15.76 -30.55
C ASN A 34 17.99 -14.95 -31.20
N LEU A 35 17.49 -13.92 -30.52
CA LEU A 35 16.53 -12.98 -31.09
C LEU A 35 17.07 -12.26 -32.32
N SER A 36 18.30 -11.75 -32.25
CA SER A 36 18.94 -11.04 -33.40
C SER A 36 19.13 -11.93 -34.61
N TYR A 37 19.34 -13.21 -34.40
CA TYR A 37 19.39 -14.20 -35.48
C TYR A 37 18.02 -14.40 -36.12
N LEU A 38 16.99 -14.60 -35.31
CA LEU A 38 15.60 -14.80 -35.75
C LEU A 38 15.04 -13.58 -36.52
N LEU A 39 15.31 -12.36 -36.07
CA LEU A 39 14.85 -11.15 -36.74
C LEU A 39 15.42 -10.95 -38.15
N ARG A 40 16.51 -11.66 -38.53
CA ARG A 40 17.01 -11.68 -39.90
C ARG A 40 16.13 -12.52 -40.84
N SER A 41 15.37 -13.46 -40.28
CA SER A 41 14.41 -14.33 -41.00
C SER A 41 12.95 -13.90 -40.72
N GLU A 42 12.71 -12.61 -40.54
CA GLU A 42 11.43 -12.06 -40.06
C GLU A 42 10.22 -12.48 -40.93
N LYS A 43 10.42 -12.57 -42.25
CA LYS A 43 9.37 -12.95 -43.18
C LYS A 43 8.92 -14.42 -43.00
N GLU A 44 9.85 -15.33 -42.78
CA GLU A 44 9.58 -16.76 -42.57
C GLU A 44 8.93 -17.00 -41.21
N ILE A 45 9.30 -16.21 -40.19
CA ILE A 45 8.75 -16.31 -38.86
C ILE A 45 7.27 -15.83 -38.82
N SER A 46 6.95 -14.77 -39.53
CA SER A 46 5.61 -14.16 -39.53
C SER A 46 4.54 -15.07 -40.15
N GLU A 47 4.93 -16.08 -40.95
CA GLU A 47 3.97 -16.99 -41.59
C GLU A 47 3.49 -18.11 -40.66
N SER A 48 4.31 -18.54 -39.70
CA SER A 48 3.96 -19.67 -38.82
C SER A 48 3.90 -19.33 -37.32
N ILE A 49 4.59 -18.29 -36.89
CA ILE A 49 4.69 -17.93 -35.47
C ILE A 49 3.96 -16.62 -35.19
N GLU A 50 2.99 -16.68 -34.27
CA GLU A 50 2.17 -15.54 -33.87
C GLU A 50 2.98 -14.45 -33.15
N ARG A 51 3.86 -14.84 -32.23
CA ARG A 51 4.73 -13.93 -31.44
C ARG A 51 5.98 -14.63 -30.94
N VAL A 52 7.04 -13.86 -30.83
CA VAL A 52 8.30 -14.29 -30.20
C VAL A 52 8.41 -13.63 -28.82
N PHE A 53 8.86 -14.37 -27.82
CA PHE A 53 9.16 -13.87 -26.49
C PHE A 53 10.60 -14.15 -26.11
N VAL A 54 11.21 -13.29 -25.30
CA VAL A 54 12.57 -13.48 -24.78
C VAL A 54 12.48 -13.90 -23.31
N TRP A 55 13.16 -15.00 -22.98
CA TRP A 55 13.33 -15.45 -21.60
C TRP A 55 14.25 -14.48 -20.83
N ASN A 56 13.75 -13.94 -19.72
CA ASN A 56 14.48 -13.00 -18.86
C ASN A 56 14.77 -13.57 -17.45
N GLY A 57 14.71 -14.89 -17.29
CA GLY A 57 14.91 -15.56 -16.02
C GLY A 57 13.63 -15.66 -15.14
N SER A 58 12.53 -15.04 -15.53
CA SER A 58 11.28 -15.04 -14.76
C SER A 58 10.23 -15.98 -15.34
N THR A 59 9.63 -16.83 -14.51
CA THR A 59 8.53 -17.71 -14.91
C THR A 59 7.25 -16.95 -15.29
N LYS A 60 7.14 -15.67 -14.95
CA LYS A 60 6.01 -14.81 -15.31
C LYS A 60 5.85 -14.63 -16.83
N VAL A 61 6.89 -14.90 -17.63
CA VAL A 61 6.80 -14.87 -19.08
C VAL A 61 5.81 -15.92 -19.60
N PHE A 62 5.75 -17.11 -18.99
CA PHE A 62 4.79 -18.16 -19.39
C PHE A 62 3.35 -17.72 -19.13
N LEU A 63 3.11 -17.05 -18.00
CA LEU A 63 1.80 -16.46 -17.71
C LEU A 63 1.43 -15.42 -18.77
N ALA A 64 2.36 -14.55 -19.14
CA ALA A 64 2.14 -13.53 -20.16
C ALA A 64 1.87 -14.14 -21.55
N MET A 65 2.59 -15.18 -21.93
CA MET A 65 2.37 -15.91 -23.20
C MET A 65 0.96 -16.54 -23.24
N ALA A 66 0.57 -17.25 -22.18
CA ALA A 66 -0.75 -17.88 -22.11
C ALA A 66 -1.88 -16.83 -22.13
N LYS A 67 -1.73 -15.76 -21.35
CA LYS A 67 -2.74 -14.68 -21.28
C LYS A 67 -2.80 -13.83 -22.54
N TYR A 68 -1.68 -13.63 -23.24
CA TYR A 68 -1.65 -12.97 -24.55
C TYR A 68 -2.54 -13.70 -25.56
N LEU A 69 -2.39 -15.02 -25.66
CA LEU A 69 -3.24 -15.83 -26.55
C LEU A 69 -4.70 -15.84 -26.13
N GLU A 70 -4.97 -16.06 -24.85
CA GLU A 70 -6.32 -16.01 -24.28
C GLU A 70 -7.02 -14.68 -24.60
N ASP A 71 -6.33 -13.57 -24.37
CA ASP A 71 -6.88 -12.24 -24.60
C ASP A 71 -7.14 -11.97 -26.09
N LYS A 72 -6.23 -12.39 -26.96
CA LYS A 72 -6.36 -12.24 -28.40
C LYS A 72 -7.52 -13.07 -28.97
N ILE A 73 -7.58 -14.37 -28.63
CA ILE A 73 -8.57 -15.31 -29.15
C ILE A 73 -9.99 -14.91 -28.69
N ASN A 74 -10.14 -14.55 -27.42
CA ASN A 74 -11.45 -14.28 -26.83
C ASN A 74 -11.88 -12.80 -26.94
N LEU A 75 -11.08 -11.92 -27.57
CA LEU A 75 -11.32 -10.47 -27.59
C LEU A 75 -12.73 -10.14 -28.12
N GLU A 76 -13.12 -10.72 -29.24
CA GLU A 76 -14.40 -10.39 -29.88
C GLU A 76 -15.59 -10.92 -29.09
N ALA A 77 -15.51 -12.15 -28.62
CA ALA A 77 -16.57 -12.75 -27.81
C ALA A 77 -16.77 -12.01 -26.49
N ASP A 78 -15.66 -11.76 -25.77
CA ASP A 78 -15.71 -11.15 -24.43
C ASP A 78 -16.12 -9.67 -24.48
N THR A 79 -15.74 -8.93 -25.51
CA THR A 79 -16.17 -7.54 -25.68
C THR A 79 -17.64 -7.43 -26.09
N LYS A 80 -18.14 -8.32 -26.95
CA LYS A 80 -19.56 -8.33 -27.37
C LYS A 80 -20.49 -8.85 -26.28
N LEU A 81 -20.18 -9.97 -25.66
CA LEU A 81 -21.05 -10.65 -24.69
C LEU A 81 -20.87 -10.09 -23.28
N GLY A 82 -19.61 -9.89 -22.86
CA GLY A 82 -19.25 -9.48 -21.52
C GLY A 82 -19.04 -8.00 -21.33
N ASP A 83 -19.03 -7.18 -22.41
CA ASP A 83 -18.62 -5.77 -22.37
C ASP A 83 -17.27 -5.59 -21.66
N VAL A 84 -16.34 -6.55 -21.85
CA VAL A 84 -15.03 -6.58 -21.21
C VAL A 84 -14.17 -5.42 -21.70
N ARG A 85 -13.42 -4.81 -20.81
CA ARG A 85 -12.55 -3.67 -21.11
C ARG A 85 -11.25 -4.10 -21.74
N VAL A 86 -10.65 -3.20 -22.53
CA VAL A 86 -9.44 -3.44 -23.30
C VAL A 86 -8.39 -2.38 -22.95
N ILE A 87 -7.17 -2.82 -22.70
CA ILE A 87 -5.98 -1.98 -22.67
C ILE A 87 -5.15 -2.34 -23.89
N LEU A 88 -4.94 -1.36 -24.76
CA LEU A 88 -4.11 -1.51 -25.93
C LEU A 88 -2.66 -1.22 -25.58
N VAL A 89 -1.77 -2.13 -25.95
CA VAL A 89 -0.31 -1.97 -25.82
C VAL A 89 0.28 -1.90 -27.22
N VAL A 90 1.02 -0.82 -27.53
CA VAL A 90 1.69 -0.63 -28.82
C VAL A 90 3.19 -0.64 -28.59
N GLU A 91 3.83 -1.73 -29.01
CA GLU A 91 5.27 -1.96 -28.81
C GLU A 91 5.78 -2.92 -29.88
N ASP A 92 6.73 -2.47 -30.71
CA ASP A 92 7.31 -3.26 -31.80
C ASP A 92 8.51 -4.10 -31.32
N SER A 93 9.17 -3.71 -30.23
CA SER A 93 10.35 -4.37 -29.73
C SER A 93 10.04 -5.63 -28.92
N VAL A 94 10.45 -6.79 -29.45
CA VAL A 94 10.34 -8.09 -28.77
C VAL A 94 10.97 -8.05 -27.37
N LYS A 95 12.10 -7.36 -27.23
CA LYS A 95 12.82 -7.21 -25.96
C LYS A 95 11.98 -6.48 -24.91
N TYR A 96 11.27 -5.44 -25.30
CA TYR A 96 10.53 -4.59 -24.38
C TYR A 96 9.19 -5.20 -24.02
N TYR A 97 8.38 -5.65 -24.99
CA TYR A 97 7.10 -6.27 -24.61
C TYR A 97 7.29 -7.59 -23.84
N SER A 98 8.38 -8.35 -24.07
CA SER A 98 8.70 -9.53 -23.26
C SER A 98 9.00 -9.21 -21.80
N ARG A 99 9.33 -7.96 -21.47
CA ARG A 99 9.50 -7.45 -20.11
C ARG A 99 8.22 -6.85 -19.55
N TYR A 100 7.49 -6.07 -20.34
CA TYR A 100 6.33 -5.32 -19.86
C TYR A 100 5.09 -6.19 -19.68
N LEU A 101 4.80 -7.10 -20.61
CA LEU A 101 3.60 -7.95 -20.52
C LEU A 101 3.56 -8.80 -19.24
N PRO A 102 4.64 -9.47 -18.80
CA PRO A 102 4.64 -10.19 -17.54
C PRO A 102 4.31 -9.31 -16.32
N LEU A 103 4.81 -8.07 -16.31
CA LEU A 103 4.52 -7.10 -15.25
C LEU A 103 3.08 -6.63 -15.30
N LEU A 104 2.60 -6.24 -16.49
CA LEU A 104 1.23 -5.77 -16.69
C LEU A 104 0.20 -6.85 -16.33
N TYR A 105 0.38 -8.09 -16.80
CA TYR A 105 -0.51 -9.20 -16.44
C TYR A 105 -0.50 -9.50 -14.95
N THR A 106 0.68 -9.49 -14.32
CA THR A 106 0.79 -9.72 -12.87
C THR A 106 0.02 -8.65 -12.09
N GLU A 107 0.20 -7.37 -12.45
CA GLU A 107 -0.47 -6.26 -11.77
C GLU A 107 -1.98 -6.26 -12.01
N ILE A 108 -2.42 -6.43 -13.26
CA ILE A 108 -3.84 -6.50 -13.61
C ILE A 108 -4.52 -7.66 -12.88
N MET A 109 -3.91 -8.83 -12.82
CA MET A 109 -4.48 -9.97 -12.10
C MET A 109 -4.57 -9.73 -10.61
N SER A 110 -3.53 -9.13 -10.01
CA SER A 110 -3.52 -8.75 -8.60
C SER A 110 -4.64 -7.76 -8.27
N GLN A 111 -4.77 -6.70 -9.08
CA GLN A 111 -5.83 -5.71 -8.91
C GLN A 111 -7.22 -6.30 -9.14
N THR A 112 -7.37 -7.20 -10.11
CA THR A 112 -8.62 -7.92 -10.38
C THR A 112 -9.04 -8.77 -9.19
N GLN A 113 -8.11 -9.54 -8.62
CA GLN A 113 -8.37 -10.36 -7.43
C GLN A 113 -8.77 -9.50 -6.23
N ALA A 114 -8.12 -8.37 -6.02
CA ALA A 114 -8.48 -7.43 -4.96
C ALA A 114 -9.91 -6.89 -5.13
N ILE A 115 -10.31 -6.55 -6.37
CA ILE A 115 -11.67 -6.06 -6.66
C ILE A 115 -12.71 -7.17 -6.46
N ILE A 116 -12.42 -8.40 -6.89
CA ILE A 116 -13.31 -9.56 -6.72
C ILE A 116 -13.51 -9.88 -5.24
N ALA A 117 -12.44 -9.78 -4.43
CA ALA A 117 -12.50 -10.03 -2.99
C ALA A 117 -13.33 -8.96 -2.24
N GLU A 118 -13.46 -7.75 -2.77
CA GLU A 118 -14.27 -6.67 -2.18
C GLU A 118 -15.79 -6.85 -2.35
N GLU A 119 -16.26 -7.68 -3.29
CA GLU A 119 -17.69 -7.90 -3.56
C GLU A 119 -18.03 -9.40 -3.65
N PRO A 120 -18.27 -10.08 -2.53
CA PRO A 120 -18.79 -11.45 -2.55
C PRO A 120 -20.30 -11.46 -2.79
N SER A 121 -20.76 -11.21 -4.01
CA SER A 121 -22.14 -11.46 -4.40
C SER A 121 -22.20 -12.70 -5.29
N ASN A 122 -23.07 -13.65 -4.93
CA ASN A 122 -23.27 -14.90 -5.66
C ASN A 122 -24.44 -14.83 -6.68
N ASP A 123 -24.92 -13.62 -6.99
CA ASP A 123 -25.97 -13.43 -8.01
C ASP A 123 -25.39 -13.42 -9.43
N GLU A 124 -26.23 -13.69 -10.44
CA GLU A 124 -25.82 -13.70 -11.85
C GLU A 124 -25.18 -12.37 -12.29
N MET A 125 -25.68 -11.26 -11.78
CA MET A 125 -25.13 -9.94 -12.06
C MET A 125 -23.71 -9.80 -11.49
N GLY A 126 -23.44 -10.35 -10.32
CA GLY A 126 -22.10 -10.40 -9.71
C GLY A 126 -21.13 -11.27 -10.53
N VAL A 127 -21.59 -12.36 -11.15
CA VAL A 127 -20.77 -13.20 -12.03
C VAL A 127 -20.39 -12.43 -13.30
N ILE A 128 -21.35 -11.79 -13.97
CA ILE A 128 -21.09 -10.96 -15.17
C ILE A 128 -20.15 -9.81 -14.84
N LEU A 129 -20.32 -9.15 -13.71
CA LEU A 129 -19.45 -8.06 -13.27
C LEU A 129 -18.03 -8.54 -12.97
N ARG A 130 -17.85 -9.75 -12.42
CA ARG A 130 -16.52 -10.35 -12.19
C ARG A 130 -15.82 -10.66 -13.51
N MET A 131 -16.54 -11.14 -14.53
CA MET A 131 -15.99 -11.37 -15.87
C MET A 131 -15.50 -10.06 -16.52
N ARG A 132 -16.16 -8.93 -16.23
CA ARG A 132 -15.79 -7.59 -16.75
C ARG A 132 -14.64 -6.93 -16.00
N VAL A 133 -14.26 -7.43 -14.83
CA VAL A 133 -13.27 -6.77 -13.96
C VAL A 133 -11.85 -6.84 -14.52
N ARG A 134 -11.50 -7.94 -15.19
CA ARG A 134 -10.17 -8.08 -15.80
C ARG A 134 -10.16 -7.49 -17.22
N PRO A 135 -9.50 -6.36 -17.45
CA PRO A 135 -9.33 -5.86 -18.81
C PRO A 135 -8.42 -6.81 -19.62
N LYS A 136 -8.69 -6.91 -20.90
CA LYS A 136 -7.85 -7.60 -21.87
C LYS A 136 -6.66 -6.75 -22.25
N LEU A 137 -5.47 -7.35 -22.33
CA LEU A 137 -4.29 -6.69 -22.90
C LEU A 137 -4.11 -7.11 -24.35
N ILE A 138 -4.23 -6.15 -25.26
CA ILE A 138 -4.02 -6.39 -26.69
C ILE A 138 -2.73 -5.72 -27.12
N LEU A 139 -1.76 -6.54 -27.53
CA LEU A 139 -0.48 -6.08 -28.05
C LEU A 139 -0.53 -5.97 -29.57
N VAL A 140 -0.15 -4.81 -30.08
CA VAL A 140 0.10 -4.54 -31.51
C VAL A 140 1.46 -3.90 -31.69
N SER A 141 2.03 -3.96 -32.89
CA SER A 141 3.39 -3.53 -33.17
C SER A 141 3.50 -2.30 -34.07
N ASN A 142 2.39 -1.77 -34.56
CA ASN A 142 2.38 -0.63 -35.46
C ASN A 142 1.15 0.26 -35.26
N PHE A 143 1.19 1.45 -35.87
CA PHE A 143 0.13 2.46 -35.79
C PHE A 143 -1.18 1.98 -36.41
N ASP A 144 -1.10 1.35 -37.57
CA ASP A 144 -2.28 0.99 -38.37
C ASP A 144 -3.12 -0.07 -37.64
N ASP A 145 -2.48 -1.10 -37.08
CA ASP A 145 -3.13 -2.10 -36.24
C ASP A 145 -3.72 -1.47 -34.98
N ALA A 146 -2.98 -0.53 -34.35
CA ALA A 146 -3.47 0.17 -33.17
C ALA A 146 -4.76 0.94 -33.46
N VAL A 147 -4.81 1.69 -34.56
CA VAL A 147 -6.01 2.41 -35.01
C VAL A 147 -7.14 1.45 -35.35
N GLY A 148 -6.84 0.31 -36.01
CA GLY A 148 -7.82 -0.74 -36.28
C GLY A 148 -8.50 -1.27 -35.01
N ILE A 149 -7.72 -1.60 -33.99
CA ILE A 149 -8.23 -2.04 -32.68
C ILE A 149 -9.02 -0.92 -31.99
N ILE A 150 -8.53 0.32 -32.00
CA ILE A 150 -9.21 1.47 -31.39
C ILE A 150 -10.58 1.68 -32.04
N ASN A 151 -10.68 1.63 -33.36
CA ASN A 151 -11.93 1.82 -34.08
C ASN A 151 -12.92 0.70 -33.79
N LYS A 152 -12.46 -0.56 -33.84
CA LYS A 152 -13.33 -1.73 -33.65
C LYS A 152 -13.85 -1.83 -32.21
N TYR A 153 -13.00 -1.51 -31.22
CA TYR A 153 -13.31 -1.70 -29.79
C TYR A 153 -13.39 -0.38 -29.01
N ARG A 154 -13.74 0.72 -29.67
CA ARG A 154 -13.76 2.08 -29.11
C ARG A 154 -14.49 2.21 -27.77
N ASN A 155 -15.61 1.51 -27.62
CA ASN A 155 -16.42 1.54 -26.40
C ASN A 155 -15.82 0.71 -25.26
N ASN A 156 -14.90 -0.19 -25.58
CA ASN A 156 -14.27 -1.10 -24.63
C ASN A 156 -12.89 -0.62 -24.17
N ILE A 157 -12.20 0.21 -24.97
CA ILE A 157 -10.83 0.67 -24.65
C ILE A 157 -10.86 1.67 -23.48
N ILE A 158 -10.10 1.33 -22.41
CA ILE A 158 -9.96 2.15 -21.20
C ILE A 158 -8.58 2.79 -21.08
N GLY A 159 -7.61 2.34 -21.87
CA GLY A 159 -6.26 2.89 -21.85
C GLY A 159 -5.45 2.42 -23.04
N VAL A 160 -4.46 3.22 -23.40
CA VAL A 160 -3.45 2.91 -24.41
C VAL A 160 -2.08 3.12 -23.78
N ILE A 161 -1.23 2.11 -23.85
CA ILE A 161 0.18 2.15 -23.48
C ILE A 161 0.96 2.05 -24.78
N SER A 162 1.70 3.07 -25.14
CA SER A 162 2.39 3.14 -26.43
C SER A 162 3.85 3.52 -26.27
N ASP A 163 4.72 2.82 -26.99
CA ASP A 163 6.05 3.38 -27.29
C ASP A 163 5.88 4.64 -28.16
N VAL A 164 6.94 5.40 -28.32
CA VAL A 164 6.95 6.62 -29.13
C VAL A 164 7.24 6.32 -30.59
N ARG A 165 8.07 5.30 -30.87
CA ARG A 165 8.66 5.00 -32.18
C ARG A 165 8.32 3.62 -32.67
N TYR A 166 7.48 3.50 -33.66
CA TYR A 166 7.12 2.26 -34.35
C TYR A 166 6.63 2.54 -35.77
N ALA A 167 6.32 1.49 -36.54
CA ALA A 167 5.90 1.65 -37.94
C ALA A 167 4.52 2.33 -38.05
N HIS A 168 4.43 3.30 -38.98
CA HIS A 168 3.22 3.98 -39.42
C HIS A 168 3.20 3.95 -40.96
N ASN A 169 2.14 3.41 -41.56
CA ASN A 169 2.06 3.15 -43.00
C ASN A 169 3.27 2.33 -43.53
N GLY A 170 3.74 1.36 -42.74
CA GLY A 170 4.86 0.49 -43.10
C GLY A 170 6.25 1.12 -42.98
N VAL A 171 6.37 2.38 -42.55
CA VAL A 171 7.64 3.11 -42.37
C VAL A 171 7.82 3.44 -40.89
N LYS A 172 9.05 3.31 -40.38
CA LYS A 172 9.37 3.67 -38.99
C LYS A 172 9.19 5.18 -38.80
N ASP A 173 8.30 5.56 -37.88
CA ASP A 173 7.95 6.94 -37.55
C ASP A 173 8.39 7.27 -36.11
N GLU A 174 9.20 8.32 -35.97
CA GLU A 174 9.75 8.77 -34.67
C GLU A 174 8.68 9.33 -33.72
N ASP A 175 7.54 9.77 -34.26
CA ASP A 175 6.43 10.40 -33.53
C ASP A 175 5.11 9.62 -33.61
N ALA A 176 5.16 8.35 -34.04
CA ALA A 176 3.97 7.50 -34.19
C ALA A 176 3.13 7.45 -32.91
N GLY A 177 3.77 7.29 -31.74
CA GLY A 177 3.08 7.28 -30.45
C GLY A 177 2.41 8.61 -30.10
N VAL A 178 3.04 9.74 -30.45
CA VAL A 178 2.44 11.06 -30.25
C VAL A 178 1.20 11.23 -31.15
N SER A 179 1.27 10.76 -32.37
CA SER A 179 0.16 10.76 -33.32
C SER A 179 -0.99 9.88 -32.83
N LEU A 180 -0.67 8.70 -32.28
CA LEU A 180 -1.66 7.81 -31.67
C LEU A 180 -2.33 8.43 -30.44
N ILE A 181 -1.59 9.11 -29.56
CA ILE A 181 -2.16 9.82 -28.42
C ILE A 181 -3.17 10.87 -28.86
N LYS A 182 -2.86 11.65 -29.90
CA LYS A 182 -3.80 12.63 -30.47
C LYS A 182 -5.07 11.95 -30.98
N TYR A 183 -4.95 10.79 -31.61
CA TYR A 183 -6.09 9.99 -32.06
C TYR A 183 -6.94 9.48 -30.89
N VAL A 184 -6.30 9.01 -29.82
CA VAL A 184 -6.96 8.44 -28.62
C VAL A 184 -7.66 9.50 -27.74
N GLN A 185 -7.36 10.78 -27.88
CA GLN A 185 -8.03 11.88 -27.16
C GLN A 185 -9.56 11.87 -27.28
N GLN A 186 -10.10 11.12 -28.25
CA GLN A 186 -11.54 10.89 -28.39
C GLN A 186 -12.17 10.03 -27.28
N LEU A 187 -11.38 9.39 -26.41
CA LEU A 187 -11.88 8.58 -25.27
C LEU A 187 -12.21 9.41 -24.03
N ASP A 188 -12.05 10.72 -24.08
CA ASP A 188 -12.39 11.63 -22.99
C ASP A 188 -13.88 11.58 -22.65
N PHE A 189 -14.24 11.93 -21.40
CA PHE A 189 -15.61 12.33 -21.14
C PHE A 189 -15.89 13.65 -21.85
N ILE A 190 -16.87 13.63 -22.74
CA ILE A 190 -17.24 14.80 -23.54
C ILE A 190 -18.48 15.42 -22.93
N PHE A 191 -18.33 16.59 -22.33
CA PHE A 191 -19.48 17.41 -21.90
C PHE A 191 -20.18 18.00 -23.13
N ARG A 192 -21.49 17.79 -23.21
CA ARG A 192 -22.32 18.26 -24.33
C ARG A 192 -23.49 19.08 -23.82
N ASP A 193 -23.96 20.04 -24.64
CA ASP A 193 -25.22 20.74 -24.41
C ASP A 193 -26.42 19.85 -24.80
N ARG A 194 -27.64 20.39 -24.64
CA ARG A 194 -28.89 19.68 -24.99
C ARG A 194 -28.97 19.31 -26.47
N ASN A 195 -28.28 20.06 -27.35
CA ASN A 195 -28.22 19.85 -28.78
C ASN A 195 -27.10 18.87 -29.20
N GLY A 196 -26.35 18.34 -28.27
CA GLY A 196 -25.23 17.41 -28.50
C GLY A 196 -23.91 18.09 -28.87
N LYS A 197 -23.84 19.44 -28.89
CA LYS A 197 -22.61 20.19 -29.14
C LYS A 197 -21.63 20.01 -27.98
N VAL A 198 -20.36 19.85 -28.32
CA VAL A 198 -19.29 19.70 -27.33
C VAL A 198 -19.03 21.03 -26.62
N ILE A 199 -19.12 21.02 -25.30
CA ILE A 199 -18.82 22.16 -24.44
C ILE A 199 -17.38 22.04 -23.88
N ASP A 200 -17.02 20.86 -23.36
CA ASP A 200 -15.73 20.62 -22.75
C ASP A 200 -15.39 19.11 -22.76
N ARG A 201 -14.18 18.75 -22.40
CA ARG A 201 -13.69 17.35 -22.34
C ARG A 201 -12.92 17.10 -21.05
N ALA A 202 -13.07 15.92 -20.47
CA ALA A 202 -12.30 15.49 -19.30
C ALA A 202 -11.59 14.16 -19.59
N PRO A 203 -10.27 14.15 -19.74
CA PRO A 203 -9.51 12.96 -20.04
C PRO A 203 -9.42 11.99 -18.87
N ASN A 204 -9.67 12.46 -17.65
CA ASN A 204 -9.59 11.62 -16.45
C ASN A 204 -10.58 12.07 -15.37
N ILE A 205 -10.74 11.23 -14.35
CA ILE A 205 -11.65 11.47 -13.22
C ILE A 205 -11.31 12.76 -12.46
N LYS A 206 -10.04 13.11 -12.33
CA LYS A 206 -9.61 14.31 -11.62
C LYS A 206 -10.10 15.56 -12.34
N GLU A 207 -9.88 15.64 -13.64
CA GLU A 207 -10.35 16.76 -14.46
C GLU A 207 -11.88 16.77 -14.60
N PHE A 208 -12.50 15.59 -14.74
CA PHE A 208 -13.95 15.49 -14.71
C PHE A 208 -14.54 16.14 -13.45
N ARG A 209 -13.96 15.83 -12.28
CA ARG A 209 -14.41 16.43 -11.00
C ARG A 209 -14.22 17.94 -10.94
N GLN A 210 -13.12 18.46 -11.50
CA GLN A 210 -12.87 19.89 -11.55
C GLN A 210 -13.89 20.59 -12.47
N LYS A 211 -14.08 20.05 -13.66
CA LYS A 211 -14.99 20.59 -14.66
C LYS A 211 -16.46 20.45 -14.29
N LEU A 212 -16.82 19.38 -13.56
CA LEU A 212 -18.16 19.19 -13.02
C LEU A 212 -18.67 20.40 -12.22
N MET A 213 -17.77 21.14 -11.57
CA MET A 213 -18.14 22.32 -10.78
C MET A 213 -18.37 23.59 -11.62
N THR A 214 -17.91 23.60 -12.84
CA THR A 214 -17.90 24.79 -13.73
C THR A 214 -18.69 24.63 -15.02
N ILE A 215 -19.06 23.41 -15.42
CA ILE A 215 -19.87 23.18 -16.62
C ILE A 215 -21.26 23.79 -16.47
N PRO A 216 -21.90 24.24 -17.58
CA PRO A 216 -23.27 24.69 -17.57
C PRO A 216 -24.26 23.64 -17.06
N ASP A 217 -25.31 24.08 -16.38
CA ASP A 217 -26.35 23.21 -15.81
C ASP A 217 -27.02 22.30 -16.84
N GLU A 218 -27.27 22.85 -18.04
CA GLU A 218 -27.84 22.09 -19.15
C GLU A 218 -26.99 20.88 -19.57
N SER A 219 -25.66 21.00 -19.50
CA SER A 219 -24.75 19.88 -19.79
C SER A 219 -24.84 18.79 -18.72
N LEU A 220 -24.92 19.20 -17.47
CA LEU A 220 -25.07 18.26 -16.36
C LEU A 220 -26.38 17.48 -16.46
N GLU A 221 -27.50 18.19 -16.72
CA GLU A 221 -28.82 17.60 -16.93
C GLU A 221 -28.82 16.64 -18.13
N TYR A 222 -28.23 17.06 -19.26
CA TYR A 222 -28.09 16.22 -20.45
C TYR A 222 -27.45 14.89 -20.15
N HIS A 223 -26.33 14.87 -19.41
CA HIS A 223 -25.60 13.65 -19.08
C HIS A 223 -26.28 12.88 -17.95
N ALA A 224 -26.92 13.54 -17.01
CA ALA A 224 -27.68 12.91 -15.94
C ALA A 224 -28.86 12.09 -16.48
N ILE A 225 -29.67 12.67 -17.36
CA ILE A 225 -30.84 12.00 -17.98
C ILE A 225 -30.43 10.79 -18.83
N ARG A 226 -29.31 10.89 -19.54
CA ARG A 226 -28.79 9.83 -20.44
C ARG A 226 -27.86 8.82 -19.79
N ASN A 227 -27.70 8.87 -18.48
CA ASN A 227 -26.73 8.03 -17.75
C ASN A 227 -25.29 8.14 -18.29
N GLY A 228 -24.93 9.25 -18.95
CA GLY A 228 -23.63 9.41 -19.60
C GLY A 228 -22.46 9.30 -18.63
N ILE A 229 -22.60 9.82 -17.40
CA ILE A 229 -21.59 9.73 -16.35
C ILE A 229 -21.44 8.28 -15.89
N PHE A 230 -22.55 7.57 -15.69
CA PHE A 230 -22.56 6.16 -15.33
C PHE A 230 -21.84 5.31 -16.39
N THR A 231 -22.24 5.48 -17.65
CA THR A 231 -21.66 4.71 -18.78
C THR A 231 -20.15 4.95 -18.89
N TRP A 232 -19.71 6.21 -18.77
CA TRP A 232 -18.29 6.56 -18.81
C TRP A 232 -17.50 5.95 -17.64
N LEU A 233 -18.05 5.95 -16.41
CA LEU A 233 -17.42 5.33 -15.26
C LEU A 233 -17.36 3.81 -15.39
N MET A 234 -18.41 3.19 -15.93
CA MET A 234 -18.40 1.76 -16.25
C MET A 234 -17.33 1.45 -17.31
N ALA A 235 -17.20 2.29 -18.33
CA ALA A 235 -16.16 2.20 -19.35
C ALA A 235 -14.74 2.25 -18.77
N ARG A 236 -14.56 2.94 -17.67
CA ARG A 236 -13.27 3.05 -16.94
C ARG A 236 -13.09 2.01 -15.83
N ALA A 237 -13.93 0.99 -15.78
CA ALA A 237 -13.96 -0.04 -14.71
C ALA A 237 -14.15 0.54 -13.29
N GLU A 238 -14.68 1.77 -13.15
CA GLU A 238 -15.04 2.36 -11.86
C GLU A 238 -16.44 1.91 -11.42
N ILE A 239 -16.62 0.58 -11.38
CA ILE A 239 -17.92 -0.11 -11.20
C ILE A 239 -18.62 0.33 -9.91
N ASN A 240 -17.90 0.35 -8.79
CA ASN A 240 -18.46 0.73 -7.50
C ASN A 240 -18.95 2.19 -7.48
N LEU A 241 -18.22 3.07 -8.15
CA LEU A 241 -18.57 4.48 -8.26
C LEU A 241 -19.79 4.67 -9.19
N ALA A 242 -19.79 3.98 -10.32
CA ALA A 242 -20.89 3.96 -11.27
C ALA A 242 -22.19 3.46 -10.62
N LYS A 243 -22.16 2.31 -9.93
CA LYS A 243 -23.31 1.74 -9.22
C LYS A 243 -23.88 2.69 -8.15
N LYS A 244 -23.03 3.40 -7.41
CA LYS A 244 -23.50 4.39 -6.41
C LYS A 244 -24.25 5.53 -7.04
N LEU A 245 -23.78 6.04 -8.18
CA LEU A 245 -24.47 7.10 -8.94
C LEU A 245 -25.77 6.59 -9.55
N HIS A 246 -25.78 5.36 -10.08
CA HIS A 246 -26.95 4.77 -10.72
C HIS A 246 -28.12 4.46 -9.78
N ARG A 247 -27.85 4.22 -8.50
CA ARG A 247 -28.89 3.97 -7.49
C ARG A 247 -29.85 5.13 -7.28
N TYR A 248 -29.42 6.33 -7.66
CA TYR A 248 -30.23 7.54 -7.51
C TYR A 248 -30.66 8.03 -8.88
N SER A 249 -31.96 8.04 -9.15
CA SER A 249 -32.47 8.76 -10.31
C SER A 249 -32.23 10.25 -10.10
N PHE A 250 -31.64 10.89 -11.09
CA PHE A 250 -31.38 12.33 -11.02
C PHE A 250 -32.68 13.17 -10.92
N SER A 251 -33.83 12.56 -11.22
CA SER A 251 -35.15 13.16 -11.02
C SER A 251 -35.53 13.43 -9.55
N TYR A 252 -34.82 12.82 -8.58
CA TYR A 252 -35.03 13.12 -7.16
C TYR A 252 -34.41 14.43 -6.70
N PHE A 253 -33.51 15.02 -7.46
CA PHE A 253 -32.82 16.25 -7.08
C PHE A 253 -33.61 17.46 -7.54
N LYS A 254 -33.71 18.48 -6.69
CA LYS A 254 -34.50 19.70 -6.93
C LYS A 254 -33.76 20.73 -7.80
N SER A 255 -32.43 20.61 -7.91
CA SER A 255 -31.62 21.56 -8.68
C SER A 255 -30.35 20.91 -9.23
N PRO A 256 -29.77 21.45 -10.31
CA PRO A 256 -28.46 21.04 -10.82
C PRO A 256 -27.34 21.11 -9.78
N ASP A 257 -27.38 22.10 -8.90
CA ASP A 257 -26.41 22.24 -7.79
C ASP A 257 -26.48 21.10 -6.77
N GLU A 258 -27.65 20.55 -6.52
CA GLU A 258 -27.79 19.35 -5.68
C GLU A 258 -27.16 18.13 -6.37
N ILE A 259 -27.36 18.01 -7.69
CA ILE A 259 -26.72 16.94 -8.49
C ILE A 259 -25.20 17.08 -8.44
N ARG A 260 -24.65 18.28 -8.63
CA ARG A 260 -23.20 18.53 -8.54
C ARG A 260 -22.64 18.11 -7.20
N ARG A 261 -23.26 18.59 -6.11
CA ARG A 261 -22.86 18.28 -4.72
C ARG A 261 -22.95 16.78 -4.46
N PHE A 262 -24.03 16.14 -4.90
CA PHE A 262 -24.18 14.69 -4.73
C PHE A 262 -23.07 13.92 -5.46
N ILE A 263 -22.84 14.19 -6.76
CA ILE A 263 -21.78 13.54 -7.53
C ILE A 263 -20.42 13.80 -6.88
N ALA A 264 -20.10 15.04 -6.51
CA ALA A 264 -18.84 15.40 -5.87
C ALA A 264 -18.64 14.63 -4.54
N ASN A 265 -19.69 14.51 -3.71
CA ASN A 265 -19.66 13.77 -2.46
C ASN A 265 -19.45 12.26 -2.69
N VAL A 266 -20.11 11.67 -3.69
CA VAL A 266 -19.92 10.25 -4.04
C VAL A 266 -18.49 9.99 -4.50
N PHE A 267 -17.92 10.87 -5.32
CA PHE A 267 -16.52 10.77 -5.73
C PHE A 267 -15.56 10.91 -4.55
N GLU A 268 -15.80 11.89 -3.66
CA GLU A 268 -14.93 12.08 -2.48
C GLU A 268 -15.03 10.90 -1.51
N ALA A 269 -16.23 10.41 -1.24
CA ALA A 269 -16.44 9.22 -0.42
C ALA A 269 -15.77 7.97 -1.02
N SER A 270 -15.81 7.81 -2.34
CA SER A 270 -15.13 6.72 -3.03
C SER A 270 -13.61 6.85 -2.95
N LYS A 271 -13.07 8.06 -3.12
CA LYS A 271 -11.65 8.33 -2.95
C LYS A 271 -11.19 8.00 -1.53
N LEU A 272 -11.93 8.46 -0.52
CA LEU A 272 -11.63 8.16 0.88
C LEU A 272 -11.73 6.65 1.18
N LYS A 273 -12.69 5.95 0.56
CA LYS A 273 -12.76 4.48 0.68
C LYS A 273 -11.55 3.79 0.05
N LYS A 274 -11.08 4.24 -1.11
CA LYS A 274 -9.87 3.70 -1.77
C LYS A 274 -8.57 3.97 -0.99
N LEU A 275 -8.56 4.96 -0.09
CA LEU A 275 -7.41 5.27 0.77
C LEU A 275 -7.37 4.42 2.04
N ARG A 276 -8.46 3.73 2.39
CA ARG A 276 -8.51 2.88 3.60
C ARG A 276 -7.43 1.81 3.56
N GLY A 277 -6.79 1.59 4.71
CA GLY A 277 -5.72 0.62 4.84
C GLY A 277 -4.45 0.94 4.05
N ARG A 278 -4.38 2.10 3.38
CA ARG A 278 -3.23 2.51 2.57
C ARG A 278 -2.31 3.47 3.32
N ILE A 279 -1.10 3.57 2.81
CA ILE A 279 -0.16 4.61 3.19
C ILE A 279 -0.40 5.80 2.28
N ILE A 280 -0.59 6.97 2.88
CA ILE A 280 -0.80 8.22 2.14
C ILE A 280 0.25 9.25 2.53
N LYS A 281 0.69 10.06 1.56
CA LYS A 281 1.52 11.24 1.86
C LYS A 281 0.73 12.19 2.76
N PHE A 282 1.45 12.86 3.64
CA PHE A 282 0.89 13.78 4.62
C PHE A 282 -0.06 14.81 3.99
N ASN A 283 -1.29 14.85 4.50
CA ASN A 283 -2.28 15.84 4.15
C ASN A 283 -3.03 16.26 5.42
N PRO A 284 -2.90 17.52 5.88
CA PRO A 284 -3.52 17.98 7.12
C PRO A 284 -5.04 17.74 7.21
N LYS A 285 -5.75 17.79 6.08
CA LYS A 285 -7.20 17.56 6.03
C LYS A 285 -7.60 16.10 6.29
N LEU A 286 -6.67 15.16 6.18
CA LEU A 286 -6.93 13.73 6.29
C LEU A 286 -6.41 13.12 7.60
N VAL A 287 -5.59 13.80 8.37
CA VAL A 287 -4.91 13.28 9.58
C VAL A 287 -5.87 12.76 10.66
N ASN A 288 -7.09 13.27 10.73
CA ASN A 288 -8.07 12.85 11.73
C ASN A 288 -8.65 11.44 11.53
N SER A 289 -8.33 10.77 10.42
CA SER A 289 -8.81 9.42 10.17
C SER A 289 -7.78 8.39 10.64
N ASN A 290 -8.24 7.36 11.37
CA ASN A 290 -7.44 6.18 11.70
C ASN A 290 -7.52 5.06 10.64
N ARG A 291 -8.04 5.38 9.45
CA ARG A 291 -8.26 4.41 8.37
C ARG A 291 -7.08 4.26 7.42
N TYR A 292 -6.00 4.99 7.63
CA TYR A 292 -4.78 4.93 6.83
C TYR A 292 -3.57 5.39 7.64
N ILE A 293 -2.40 5.02 7.16
CA ILE A 293 -1.12 5.43 7.74
C ILE A 293 -0.62 6.66 6.97
N THR A 294 -0.20 7.68 7.70
CA THR A 294 0.31 8.94 7.15
C THR A 294 1.82 8.87 7.00
N LEU A 295 2.35 9.17 5.80
CA LEU A 295 3.77 9.28 5.54
C LEU A 295 4.22 10.74 5.68
N LEU A 296 5.01 11.06 6.71
CA LEU A 296 5.52 12.41 6.99
C LEU A 296 6.81 12.72 6.23
N GLY A 297 7.65 11.72 6.00
CA GLY A 297 8.90 11.77 5.23
C GLY A 297 9.01 10.57 4.31
N ASP A 298 9.63 10.75 3.15
CA ASP A 298 9.72 9.71 2.10
C ASP A 298 10.71 8.58 2.48
N GLY A 299 10.63 7.45 1.80
CA GLY A 299 11.51 6.29 1.96
C GLY A 299 10.81 5.04 2.49
N SER A 300 11.58 4.00 2.75
CA SER A 300 11.11 2.73 3.32
C SER A 300 10.53 2.92 4.73
N LEU A 301 9.52 2.13 5.06
CA LEU A 301 8.83 2.21 6.36
C LEU A 301 9.49 1.38 7.47
N GLY A 302 10.50 0.57 7.12
CA GLY A 302 11.08 -0.41 8.05
C GLY A 302 10.16 -1.62 8.32
N GLY A 303 10.62 -2.53 9.16
CA GLY A 303 9.93 -3.78 9.48
C GLY A 303 8.56 -3.54 10.13
N LYS A 304 8.54 -2.87 11.29
CA LYS A 304 7.29 -2.55 12.01
C LYS A 304 6.32 -1.70 11.18
N GLY A 305 6.85 -0.71 10.41
CA GLY A 305 6.01 0.14 9.55
C GLY A 305 5.32 -0.65 8.46
N ARG A 306 6.02 -1.60 7.82
CA ARG A 306 5.44 -2.52 6.84
C ARG A 306 4.39 -3.43 7.47
N GLY A 307 4.68 -4.01 8.65
CA GLY A 307 3.73 -4.83 9.39
C GLY A 307 2.44 -4.07 9.75
N LEU A 308 2.56 -2.83 10.23
CA LEU A 308 1.40 -1.96 10.51
C LEU A 308 0.61 -1.62 9.25
N ALA A 309 1.28 -1.36 8.12
CA ALA A 309 0.63 -1.10 6.85
C ALA A 309 -0.16 -2.32 6.35
N PHE A 310 0.42 -3.50 6.46
CA PHE A 310 -0.27 -4.76 6.15
C PHE A 310 -1.50 -4.97 7.05
N LEU A 311 -1.34 -4.82 8.36
CA LEU A 311 -2.45 -4.97 9.32
C LEU A 311 -3.55 -3.93 9.09
N SER A 312 -3.19 -2.69 8.77
CA SER A 312 -4.16 -1.63 8.45
C SER A 312 -5.01 -2.01 7.24
N ASN A 313 -4.37 -2.49 6.18
CA ASN A 313 -5.07 -2.95 4.98
C ASN A 313 -5.92 -4.20 5.27
N PHE A 314 -5.38 -5.16 6.02
CA PHE A 314 -6.08 -6.38 6.39
C PHE A 314 -7.35 -6.09 7.20
N ILE A 315 -7.26 -5.27 8.26
CA ILE A 315 -8.41 -4.93 9.14
C ILE A 315 -9.50 -4.19 8.37
N GLU A 316 -9.14 -3.29 7.45
CA GLU A 316 -10.14 -2.54 6.67
C GLU A 316 -10.83 -3.40 5.59
N ASN A 317 -10.18 -4.47 5.12
CA ASN A 317 -10.71 -5.35 4.08
C ASN A 317 -11.39 -6.60 4.63
N VAL A 318 -11.06 -7.05 5.85
CA VAL A 318 -11.77 -8.15 6.50
C VAL A 318 -13.02 -7.62 7.19
N TYR A 319 -14.18 -8.16 6.84
CA TYR A 319 -15.48 -7.77 7.42
C TYR A 319 -15.65 -8.31 8.87
N LEU A 320 -14.72 -7.94 9.77
CA LEU A 320 -14.76 -8.37 11.18
C LEU A 320 -16.07 -8.05 11.86
N LYS A 321 -16.71 -6.93 11.52
CA LYS A 321 -18.05 -6.58 12.03
C LYS A 321 -19.15 -7.56 11.66
N LYS A 322 -18.99 -8.33 10.57
CA LYS A 322 -19.95 -9.40 10.22
C LYS A 322 -19.73 -10.64 11.06
N LEU A 323 -18.50 -10.91 11.46
CA LEU A 323 -18.13 -12.06 12.30
C LEU A 323 -18.41 -11.78 13.78
N ILE A 324 -18.10 -10.57 14.24
CA ILE A 324 -18.25 -10.14 15.64
C ILE A 324 -18.82 -8.71 15.64
N PRO A 325 -20.17 -8.55 15.65
CA PRO A 325 -20.83 -7.25 15.47
C PRO A 325 -20.44 -6.20 16.50
N ASP A 326 -20.22 -6.62 17.75
CA ASP A 326 -19.94 -5.74 18.89
C ASP A 326 -18.45 -5.41 19.07
N LEU A 327 -17.58 -6.00 18.24
CA LEU A 327 -16.14 -5.76 18.30
C LEU A 327 -15.71 -4.69 17.29
N HIS A 328 -15.08 -3.62 17.79
CA HIS A 328 -14.41 -2.63 16.96
C HIS A 328 -12.90 -2.84 17.00
N VAL A 329 -12.33 -3.31 15.89
CA VAL A 329 -10.89 -3.48 15.72
C VAL A 329 -10.36 -2.35 14.84
N ALA A 330 -9.34 -1.65 15.31
CA ALA A 330 -8.72 -0.56 14.57
C ALA A 330 -7.24 -0.43 14.92
N ILE A 331 -6.45 0.10 13.98
CA ILE A 331 -5.08 0.55 14.27
C ILE A 331 -5.15 1.97 14.82
N PRO A 332 -4.38 2.30 15.87
CA PRO A 332 -4.26 3.68 16.35
C PRO A 332 -3.78 4.60 15.23
N LYS A 333 -4.14 5.89 15.29
CA LYS A 333 -3.63 6.88 14.34
C LYS A 333 -2.11 6.80 14.29
N THR A 334 -1.58 6.59 13.11
CA THR A 334 -0.16 6.31 12.89
C THR A 334 0.38 7.18 11.79
N ALA A 335 1.52 7.80 12.06
CA ALA A 335 2.36 8.43 11.05
C ALA A 335 3.73 7.76 11.01
N VAL A 336 4.35 7.73 9.85
CA VAL A 336 5.67 7.15 9.63
C VAL A 336 6.57 8.19 8.98
N ILE A 337 7.78 8.28 9.48
CA ILE A 337 8.90 9.00 8.87
C ILE A 337 9.75 7.94 8.17
N GLY A 338 9.84 8.00 6.85
CA GLY A 338 10.58 7.01 6.06
C GLY A 338 12.09 7.14 6.21
N MET A 339 12.81 6.11 5.82
CA MET A 339 14.27 5.98 6.00
C MET A 339 15.08 7.05 5.29
N ASN A 340 14.56 7.70 4.24
CA ASN A 340 15.28 8.78 3.58
C ASN A 340 15.54 9.98 4.51
N GLU A 341 14.65 10.21 5.49
CA GLU A 341 14.87 11.27 6.48
C GLU A 341 16.01 10.94 7.45
N PHE A 342 16.24 9.66 7.72
CA PHE A 342 17.40 9.23 8.49
C PHE A 342 18.71 9.48 7.73
N ASP A 343 18.77 9.08 6.45
CA ASP A 343 19.93 9.34 5.59
C ASP A 343 20.20 10.84 5.49
N ASN A 344 19.17 11.64 5.19
CA ASN A 344 19.27 13.11 5.13
C ASN A 344 19.74 13.72 6.46
N PHE A 345 19.28 13.17 7.59
CA PHE A 345 19.67 13.65 8.91
C PHE A 345 21.16 13.42 9.19
N LEU A 346 21.69 12.25 8.85
CA LEU A 346 23.10 11.94 9.00
C LEU A 346 23.98 12.79 8.07
N GLU A 347 23.59 12.90 6.81
CA GLU A 347 24.33 13.64 5.78
C GLU A 347 24.35 15.15 6.06
N ASN A 348 23.20 15.77 6.30
CA ASN A 348 23.08 17.22 6.48
C ASN A 348 23.74 17.74 7.77
N ASN A 349 23.98 16.87 8.73
CA ASN A 349 24.62 17.23 10.00
C ASN A 349 26.04 16.64 10.14
N ASN A 350 26.61 16.04 9.10
CA ASN A 350 27.97 15.44 9.09
C ASN A 350 28.20 14.48 10.28
N LEU A 351 27.23 13.58 10.53
CA LEU A 351 27.27 12.73 11.73
C LEU A 351 28.08 11.43 11.56
N TYR A 352 28.56 11.13 10.36
CA TYR A 352 29.26 9.86 10.09
C TYR A 352 30.55 9.70 10.88
N ASP A 353 31.35 10.76 11.02
CA ASP A 353 32.63 10.73 11.76
C ASP A 353 32.39 10.40 13.23
N VAL A 354 31.40 11.05 13.86
CA VAL A 354 31.05 10.80 15.28
C VAL A 354 30.53 9.37 15.49
N ILE A 355 29.82 8.81 14.50
CA ILE A 355 29.23 7.48 14.57
C ILE A 355 30.30 6.38 14.45
N PHE A 356 31.27 6.55 13.54
CA PHE A 356 32.19 5.49 13.15
C PHE A 356 33.59 5.65 13.74
N GLU A 357 34.07 6.89 13.94
CA GLU A 357 35.39 7.17 14.52
C GLU A 357 35.35 7.25 16.06
N ASP A 358 34.38 8.00 16.61
CA ASP A 358 34.22 8.17 18.06
C ASP A 358 33.15 7.20 18.60
N LYS A 359 33.52 5.99 18.94
CA LYS A 359 32.61 4.93 19.39
C LYS A 359 31.92 5.16 20.74
N GLU A 360 32.15 6.30 21.39
CA GLU A 360 31.52 6.69 22.65
C GLU A 360 30.04 7.08 22.43
N TYR A 361 29.10 6.28 22.92
CA TYR A 361 27.67 6.50 22.72
C TYR A 361 27.17 7.85 23.27
N ASN A 362 27.81 8.37 24.31
CA ASN A 362 27.46 9.68 24.86
C ASN A 362 27.76 10.81 23.89
N HIS A 363 28.84 10.74 23.12
CA HIS A 363 29.18 11.70 22.10
C HIS A 363 28.19 11.63 20.92
N VAL A 364 27.81 10.42 20.54
CA VAL A 364 26.74 10.22 19.53
C VAL A 364 25.43 10.88 20.00
N LEU A 365 25.01 10.64 21.25
CA LEU A 365 23.79 11.25 21.81
C LEU A 365 23.84 12.79 21.79
N GLU A 366 24.97 13.38 22.16
CA GLU A 366 25.12 14.84 22.17
C GLU A 366 25.14 15.44 20.76
N ALA A 367 25.81 14.77 19.80
CA ALA A 367 25.81 15.17 18.40
C ALA A 367 24.40 15.10 17.79
N PHE A 368 23.65 14.02 18.07
CA PHE A 368 22.27 13.88 17.59
C PHE A 368 21.33 14.89 18.24
N ARG A 369 21.57 15.25 19.51
CA ARG A 369 20.79 16.28 20.21
C ARG A 369 20.88 17.63 19.53
N THR A 370 22.09 18.04 19.16
CA THR A 370 22.37 19.35 18.53
C THR A 370 22.03 19.39 17.05
N ALA A 371 21.99 18.22 16.38
CA ALA A 371 21.66 18.09 14.98
C ALA A 371 20.21 18.51 14.66
N ARG A 372 19.96 18.93 13.41
CA ARG A 372 18.64 19.42 12.97
C ARG A 372 17.97 18.45 12.01
N LEU A 373 16.68 18.22 12.21
CA LEU A 373 15.84 17.55 11.22
C LEU A 373 15.58 18.47 10.01
N SER A 374 15.20 17.90 8.87
CA SER A 374 14.88 18.69 7.67
C SER A 374 13.73 19.67 7.95
N GLU A 375 13.81 20.88 7.38
CA GLU A 375 12.74 21.88 7.54
C GLU A 375 11.39 21.39 7.02
N GLN A 376 11.41 20.56 5.97
CA GLN A 376 10.19 19.97 5.45
C GLN A 376 9.54 19.03 6.47
N LEU A 377 10.33 18.15 7.10
CA LEU A 377 9.84 17.25 8.15
C LEU A 377 9.33 18.04 9.35
N ARG A 378 10.06 19.07 9.82
CA ARG A 378 9.64 19.94 10.93
C ARG A 378 8.28 20.58 10.65
N ASN A 379 8.08 21.12 9.46
CA ASN A 379 6.82 21.73 9.04
C ASN A 379 5.66 20.72 8.98
N ASN A 380 5.92 19.50 8.51
CA ASN A 380 4.95 18.42 8.49
C ASN A 380 4.58 17.99 9.92
N LEU A 381 5.56 17.83 10.80
CA LEU A 381 5.36 17.50 12.22
C LEU A 381 4.53 18.56 12.93
N ARG A 382 4.85 19.86 12.75
CA ARG A 382 4.08 20.97 13.34
C ARG A 382 2.59 20.90 12.93
N LYS A 383 2.31 20.71 11.64
CA LYS A 383 0.94 20.57 11.15
C LYS A 383 0.26 19.28 11.64
N TYR A 384 1.03 18.20 11.79
CA TYR A 384 0.54 16.94 12.33
C TYR A 384 0.14 17.12 13.82
N LEU A 385 0.96 17.76 14.62
CA LEU A 385 0.73 18.02 16.04
C LEU A 385 -0.45 18.99 16.30
N GLN A 386 -0.82 19.85 15.35
CA GLN A 386 -2.04 20.66 15.46
C GLN A 386 -3.31 19.82 15.56
N VAL A 387 -3.28 18.65 14.95
CA VAL A 387 -4.43 17.72 14.90
C VAL A 387 -4.33 16.62 15.94
N MET A 388 -3.09 16.23 16.31
CA MET A 388 -2.81 15.15 17.27
C MET A 388 -2.60 15.73 18.66
N THR A 389 -3.58 15.54 19.52
CA THR A 389 -3.59 16.10 20.89
C THR A 389 -3.48 15.06 21.99
N LYS A 390 -3.58 13.77 21.66
CA LYS A 390 -3.40 12.67 22.61
C LYS A 390 -1.93 12.30 22.77
N PRO A 391 -1.56 11.57 23.85
CA PRO A 391 -0.20 11.06 24.01
C PRO A 391 0.29 10.27 22.80
N LEU A 392 1.58 10.39 22.53
CA LEU A 392 2.23 9.78 21.38
C LEU A 392 3.29 8.78 21.81
N ALA A 393 3.37 7.67 21.07
CA ALA A 393 4.49 6.74 21.10
C ALA A 393 5.37 6.98 19.87
N VAL A 394 6.63 7.35 20.10
CA VAL A 394 7.66 7.48 19.06
C VAL A 394 8.53 6.23 19.11
N ARG A 395 8.49 5.44 18.02
CA ARG A 395 9.02 4.07 18.00
C ARG A 395 9.94 3.88 16.81
N SER A 396 10.94 3.03 17.01
CA SER A 396 11.80 2.54 15.93
C SER A 396 11.05 1.67 14.93
N SER A 397 11.52 1.69 13.70
CA SER A 397 11.18 0.75 12.64
C SER A 397 12.40 0.54 11.76
N GLY A 398 13.36 -0.24 12.26
CA GLY A 398 14.58 -0.58 11.56
C GLY A 398 14.34 -1.49 10.36
N LEU A 399 15.36 -1.65 9.53
CA LEU A 399 15.27 -2.49 8.34
C LEU A 399 15.06 -3.96 8.71
N PHE A 400 15.73 -4.43 9.77
CA PHE A 400 15.70 -5.82 10.26
C PHE A 400 14.69 -6.06 11.39
N GLU A 401 14.09 -5.01 11.94
CA GLU A 401 13.04 -5.17 12.95
C GLU A 401 11.86 -5.98 12.37
N ASP A 402 11.41 -6.98 13.12
CA ASP A 402 10.39 -7.96 12.71
C ASP A 402 10.84 -8.91 11.56
N SER A 403 12.15 -9.11 11.37
CA SER A 403 12.67 -10.17 10.51
C SER A 403 12.36 -11.56 11.08
N LEU A 404 11.89 -12.47 10.23
CA LEU A 404 11.58 -13.86 10.63
C LEU A 404 12.84 -14.66 10.95
N ASN A 405 13.97 -14.31 10.34
CA ASN A 405 15.22 -15.08 10.45
C ASN A 405 16.11 -14.62 11.60
N GLN A 406 15.94 -13.40 12.07
CA GLN A 406 16.77 -12.80 13.12
C GLN A 406 15.89 -11.94 14.03
N PRO A 407 15.47 -12.43 15.21
CA PRO A 407 14.61 -11.68 16.11
C PRO A 407 15.35 -10.47 16.69
N PHE A 408 14.94 -9.29 16.29
CA PHE A 408 15.51 -8.00 16.69
C PHE A 408 14.59 -7.24 17.64
N ALA A 409 14.01 -7.94 18.61
CA ALA A 409 13.01 -7.34 19.49
C ALA A 409 13.65 -6.64 20.70
N GLY A 410 13.26 -5.39 20.96
CA GLY A 410 13.60 -4.66 22.19
C GLY A 410 15.01 -4.04 22.23
N VAL A 411 15.75 -4.02 21.13
CA VAL A 411 17.08 -3.42 21.03
C VAL A 411 17.00 -1.91 20.87
N TYR A 412 16.06 -1.44 20.02
CA TYR A 412 15.88 -0.01 19.79
C TYR A 412 14.91 0.65 20.77
N SER A 413 15.02 1.96 20.89
CA SER A 413 14.29 2.75 21.86
C SER A 413 12.86 3.08 21.42
N THR A 414 11.97 3.20 22.39
CA THR A 414 10.61 3.72 22.26
C THR A 414 10.38 4.80 23.30
N TYR A 415 9.80 5.93 22.89
CA TYR A 415 9.50 7.06 23.74
C TYR A 415 8.00 7.32 23.78
N LEU A 416 7.47 7.54 24.98
CA LEU A 416 6.08 7.94 25.20
C LEU A 416 6.05 9.40 25.62
N LEU A 417 5.34 10.22 24.85
CA LEU A 417 5.23 11.68 25.06
C LEU A 417 3.81 12.01 25.51
N PRO A 418 3.63 12.85 26.54
CA PRO A 418 2.30 13.33 26.95
C PRO A 418 1.61 14.16 25.86
N ASN A 419 2.38 14.90 25.05
CA ASN A 419 1.89 15.70 23.93
C ASN A 419 0.77 16.68 24.33
N ASN A 420 0.80 17.20 25.55
CA ASN A 420 -0.26 18.01 26.15
C ASN A 420 0.15 19.45 26.50
N HIS A 421 1.39 19.84 26.16
CA HIS A 421 1.83 21.22 26.38
C HIS A 421 1.00 22.19 25.52
N PRO A 422 0.55 23.35 26.05
CA PRO A 422 -0.24 24.32 25.30
C PRO A 422 0.54 24.94 24.13
N ASP A 423 1.86 25.13 24.28
CA ASP A 423 2.72 25.60 23.21
C ASP A 423 3.07 24.46 22.27
N ILE A 424 2.74 24.65 20.99
CA ILE A 424 2.98 23.66 19.94
C ILE A 424 4.48 23.51 19.62
N GLU A 425 5.27 24.57 19.78
CA GLU A 425 6.72 24.50 19.52
C GLU A 425 7.41 23.62 20.57
N ARG A 426 6.95 23.66 21.82
CA ARG A 426 7.43 22.74 22.85
C ARG A 426 7.06 21.29 22.56
N ARG A 427 5.84 21.03 22.12
CA ARG A 427 5.43 19.67 21.70
C ARG A 427 6.22 19.19 20.48
N LEU A 428 6.53 20.10 19.55
CA LEU A 428 7.35 19.80 18.38
C LEU A 428 8.78 19.43 18.80
N GLU A 429 9.38 20.22 19.69
CA GLU A 429 10.71 19.95 20.25
C GLU A 429 10.79 18.58 20.93
N ASP A 430 9.78 18.22 21.71
CA ASP A 430 9.70 16.90 22.37
C ASP A 430 9.67 15.75 21.35
N VAL A 431 8.88 15.89 20.29
CA VAL A 431 8.80 14.89 19.22
C VAL A 431 10.11 14.83 18.42
N GLU A 432 10.72 15.95 18.09
CA GLU A 432 12.01 16.01 17.41
C GLU A 432 13.11 15.33 18.24
N ASN A 433 13.15 15.61 19.54
CA ASN A 433 14.10 14.99 20.45
C ASN A 433 13.89 13.47 20.55
N ALA A 434 12.64 13.01 20.61
CA ALA A 434 12.34 11.60 20.60
C ALA A 434 12.75 10.92 19.28
N ILE A 435 12.54 11.54 18.13
CA ILE A 435 12.98 11.05 16.82
C ILE A 435 14.52 10.91 16.79
N LYS A 436 15.24 11.95 17.19
CA LYS A 436 16.70 11.93 17.24
C LYS A 436 17.24 10.83 18.16
N LEU A 437 16.62 10.64 19.32
CA LEU A 437 16.98 9.56 20.24
C LEU A 437 16.68 8.16 19.69
N VAL A 438 15.59 8.00 18.91
CA VAL A 438 15.30 6.76 18.18
C VAL A 438 16.38 6.52 17.13
N PHE A 439 16.78 7.53 16.37
CA PHE A 439 17.88 7.41 15.41
C PHE A 439 19.20 7.01 16.10
N ALA A 440 19.56 7.69 17.20
CA ALA A 440 20.77 7.40 17.96
C ALA A 440 20.78 5.97 18.55
N SER A 441 19.60 5.37 18.79
CA SER A 441 19.53 4.02 19.39
C SER A 441 20.10 2.91 18.51
N ILE A 442 20.28 3.15 17.20
CA ILE A 442 21.01 2.23 16.30
C ILE A 442 22.44 2.02 16.83
N TYR A 443 23.05 3.09 17.29
CA TYR A 443 24.48 3.13 17.69
C TYR A 443 24.68 2.86 19.18
N SER A 444 23.63 2.45 19.92
CA SER A 444 23.73 2.08 21.33
C SER A 444 24.65 0.90 21.56
N PRO A 445 25.26 0.76 22.75
CA PRO A 445 26.10 -0.40 23.08
C PRO A 445 25.40 -1.73 22.86
N GLU A 446 24.11 -1.81 23.21
CA GLU A 446 23.29 -3.01 23.03
C GLU A 446 23.10 -3.33 21.53
N SER A 447 22.82 -2.33 20.71
CA SER A 447 22.71 -2.51 19.26
C SER A 447 24.02 -2.95 18.63
N ARG A 448 25.12 -2.28 18.96
CA ARG A 448 26.47 -2.62 18.46
C ARG A 448 26.85 -4.05 18.85
N ALA A 449 26.60 -4.46 20.09
CA ALA A 449 26.86 -5.81 20.55
C ALA A 449 26.02 -6.84 19.77
N TYR A 450 24.78 -6.53 19.51
CA TYR A 450 23.91 -7.41 18.73
C TYR A 450 24.38 -7.56 17.28
N PHE A 451 24.68 -6.46 16.58
CA PHE A 451 25.16 -6.50 15.18
C PHE A 451 26.48 -7.24 15.06
N ASN A 452 27.40 -7.03 16.00
CA ASN A 452 28.64 -7.82 16.06
C ASN A 452 28.39 -9.31 16.24
N ALA A 453 27.36 -9.70 17.01
CA ALA A 453 27.04 -11.11 17.25
C ALA A 453 26.44 -11.83 16.03
N ILE A 454 25.82 -11.09 15.11
CA ILE A 454 25.20 -11.64 13.90
C ILE A 454 26.03 -11.39 12.63
N ASP A 455 27.26 -10.87 12.79
CA ASP A 455 28.18 -10.51 11.69
C ASP A 455 27.53 -9.59 10.64
N TYR A 456 26.84 -8.56 11.11
CA TYR A 456 26.15 -7.58 10.27
C TYR A 456 26.77 -6.20 10.41
N MET A 457 26.90 -5.49 9.29
CA MET A 457 27.48 -4.13 9.25
C MET A 457 26.45 -3.09 9.70
N ILE A 458 26.72 -2.42 10.82
CA ILE A 458 25.83 -1.39 11.38
C ILE A 458 25.61 -0.21 10.39
N GLU A 459 26.52 -0.02 9.45
CA GLU A 459 26.48 0.96 8.38
C GLU A 459 25.33 0.72 7.39
N GLU A 460 24.89 -0.52 7.29
CA GLU A 460 23.77 -0.91 6.39
C GLU A 460 22.41 -0.74 7.05
N GLU A 461 22.38 -0.54 8.39
CA GLU A 461 21.12 -0.35 9.11
C GLU A 461 20.56 1.04 8.88
N LYS A 462 19.26 1.09 8.61
CA LYS A 462 18.50 2.33 8.41
C LYS A 462 17.26 2.34 9.29
N MET A 463 16.88 3.53 9.72
CA MET A 463 15.80 3.72 10.67
C MET A 463 14.66 4.56 10.08
N ALA A 464 13.48 3.97 9.99
CA ALA A 464 12.22 4.70 9.92
C ALA A 464 11.69 4.91 11.34
N VAL A 465 10.87 5.94 11.53
CA VAL A 465 10.26 6.23 12.83
C VAL A 465 8.75 6.21 12.72
N ILE A 466 8.11 5.51 13.65
CA ILE A 466 6.66 5.45 13.79
C ILE A 466 6.23 6.38 14.90
N ILE A 467 5.31 7.31 14.60
CA ILE A 467 4.63 8.16 15.56
C ILE A 467 3.18 7.68 15.64
N GLN A 468 2.79 7.16 16.80
CA GLN A 468 1.50 6.50 16.97
C GLN A 468 0.77 7.06 18.18
N GLU A 469 -0.54 7.30 18.04
CA GLU A 469 -1.42 7.68 19.16
C GLU A 469 -1.43 6.55 20.21
N VAL A 470 -1.20 6.89 21.47
CA VAL A 470 -1.36 5.97 22.58
C VAL A 470 -2.86 5.78 22.85
N ILE A 471 -3.31 4.55 22.85
CA ILE A 471 -4.71 4.23 23.16
C ILE A 471 -4.90 4.24 24.68
N GLY A 472 -6.00 4.81 25.14
CA GLY A 472 -6.36 4.90 26.54
C GLY A 472 -7.25 6.09 26.84
N ASN A 473 -7.49 6.29 28.13
CA ASN A 473 -8.25 7.41 28.69
C ASN A 473 -7.44 8.08 29.80
N GLU A 474 -7.77 9.32 30.09
CA GLU A 474 -7.14 10.05 31.19
C GLU A 474 -7.93 9.82 32.51
N HIS A 475 -7.17 9.43 33.54
CA HIS A 475 -7.68 9.19 34.89
C HIS A 475 -6.77 9.90 35.89
N ASN A 476 -7.24 11.00 36.48
CA ASN A 476 -6.52 11.78 37.50
C ASN A 476 -5.09 12.16 37.08
N GLY A 477 -4.94 12.71 35.88
CA GLY A 477 -3.63 13.11 35.34
C GLY A 477 -2.75 11.94 34.90
N ARG A 478 -3.29 10.76 34.69
CA ARG A 478 -2.65 9.57 34.15
C ARG A 478 -3.41 9.07 32.94
N TYR A 479 -2.70 8.81 31.85
CA TYR A 479 -3.30 8.32 30.62
C TYR A 479 -2.88 6.87 30.35
N TYR A 480 -3.85 5.96 30.26
CA TYR A 480 -3.59 4.53 30.05
C TYR A 480 -4.82 3.82 29.47
N PRO A 481 -4.64 2.69 28.76
CA PRO A 481 -5.73 1.79 28.40
C PRO A 481 -6.18 0.96 29.61
N GLU A 482 -7.42 0.53 29.64
CA GLU A 482 -7.95 -0.35 30.68
C GLU A 482 -7.19 -1.67 30.71
N ILE A 483 -6.94 -2.27 29.53
CA ILE A 483 -6.22 -3.54 29.38
C ILE A 483 -5.28 -3.44 28.18
N SER A 484 -4.08 -3.94 28.36
CA SER A 484 -3.13 -4.23 27.28
C SER A 484 -2.86 -5.73 27.21
N GLY A 485 -2.48 -6.24 26.04
CA GLY A 485 -2.21 -7.65 25.93
C GLY A 485 -1.54 -8.05 24.61
N VAL A 486 -1.15 -9.31 24.57
CA VAL A 486 -0.71 -10.03 23.37
C VAL A 486 -1.50 -11.32 23.28
N ALA A 487 -2.05 -11.61 22.11
CA ALA A 487 -2.70 -12.87 21.81
C ALA A 487 -1.98 -13.53 20.62
N GLN A 488 -1.78 -14.84 20.70
CA GLN A 488 -1.19 -15.64 19.64
C GLN A 488 -2.10 -16.83 19.33
N SER A 489 -2.30 -17.11 18.06
CA SER A 489 -3.12 -18.24 17.59
C SER A 489 -2.45 -19.59 17.74
N TYR A 490 -1.16 -19.64 18.05
CA TYR A 490 -0.39 -20.84 18.27
C TYR A 490 0.39 -20.77 19.59
N ASN A 491 0.27 -21.79 20.43
CA ASN A 491 0.96 -21.91 21.70
C ASN A 491 2.09 -22.93 21.57
N PHE A 492 3.33 -22.47 21.49
CA PHE A 492 4.51 -23.34 21.37
C PHE A 492 4.78 -24.17 22.65
N TYR A 493 4.17 -23.82 23.78
CA TYR A 493 4.33 -24.50 25.06
C TYR A 493 2.95 -24.81 25.67
N PRO A 494 2.16 -25.70 25.02
CA PRO A 494 0.85 -26.08 25.53
C PRO A 494 1.00 -26.80 26.88
N PHE A 495 0.00 -26.65 27.72
CA PHE A 495 -0.02 -27.24 29.06
C PHE A 495 -1.32 -27.99 29.30
N SER A 496 -1.24 -29.13 29.99
CA SER A 496 -2.39 -30.01 30.26
C SER A 496 -3.04 -30.52 28.95
N TYR A 497 -4.33 -30.34 28.77
CA TYR A 497 -5.10 -30.74 27.58
C TYR A 497 -5.21 -29.65 26.51
N ILE A 498 -4.56 -28.51 26.71
CA ILE A 498 -4.51 -27.42 25.71
C ILE A 498 -3.71 -27.91 24.50
N GLN A 499 -4.27 -27.71 23.29
CA GLN A 499 -3.55 -27.99 22.05
C GLN A 499 -2.77 -26.74 21.61
N PRO A 500 -1.70 -26.89 20.82
CA PRO A 500 -0.96 -25.75 20.26
C PRO A 500 -1.85 -24.73 19.54
N GLU A 501 -2.84 -25.20 18.80
CA GLU A 501 -3.78 -24.42 17.98
C GLU A 501 -4.80 -23.63 18.80
N ASP A 502 -4.98 -23.95 20.09
CA ASP A 502 -5.85 -23.18 21.01
C ASP A 502 -5.28 -21.79 21.32
N GLY A 503 -4.02 -21.56 20.99
CA GLY A 503 -3.34 -20.30 21.22
C GLY A 503 -3.19 -19.93 22.69
N PHE A 504 -2.77 -18.70 22.93
CA PHE A 504 -2.74 -18.12 24.28
C PHE A 504 -2.87 -16.61 24.24
N ALA A 505 -3.24 -16.01 25.37
CA ALA A 505 -3.23 -14.58 25.58
C ALA A 505 -2.52 -14.22 26.89
N VAL A 506 -1.86 -13.07 26.87
CA VAL A 506 -1.24 -12.44 28.04
C VAL A 506 -1.82 -11.06 28.18
N THR A 507 -2.34 -10.73 29.34
CA THR A 507 -2.99 -9.44 29.61
C THR A 507 -2.40 -8.75 30.84
N ALA A 508 -2.45 -7.41 30.80
CA ALA A 508 -2.06 -6.55 31.91
C ALA A 508 -2.97 -5.31 31.95
N ILE A 509 -3.16 -4.73 33.12
CA ILE A 509 -3.84 -3.44 33.29
C ILE A 509 -2.88 -2.31 32.93
N GLY A 510 -3.38 -1.28 32.26
CA GLY A 510 -2.58 -0.11 31.85
C GLY A 510 -1.72 -0.37 30.62
N LEU A 511 -0.64 0.38 30.44
CA LEU A 511 0.24 0.28 29.29
C LEU A 511 0.98 -1.05 29.24
N GLY A 512 1.19 -1.57 28.04
CA GLY A 512 1.67 -2.93 27.76
C GLY A 512 3.11 -3.29 28.18
N ALA A 513 3.81 -2.42 28.91
CA ALA A 513 5.16 -2.72 29.38
C ALA A 513 5.25 -3.97 30.27
N TYR A 514 4.17 -4.33 30.94
CA TYR A 514 4.07 -5.55 31.72
C TYR A 514 3.87 -6.82 30.89
N VAL A 515 3.33 -6.69 29.68
CA VAL A 515 2.94 -7.86 28.87
C VAL A 515 4.12 -8.75 28.49
N VAL A 516 5.32 -8.16 28.41
CA VAL A 516 6.58 -8.86 28.15
C VAL A 516 7.39 -9.17 29.43
N GLY A 517 6.82 -8.92 30.62
CA GLY A 517 7.46 -9.10 31.90
C GLY A 517 7.03 -10.37 32.64
N GLU A 518 7.63 -10.63 33.80
CA GLU A 518 7.41 -11.85 34.60
C GLU A 518 6.05 -11.92 35.33
N LYS A 519 5.34 -10.79 35.47
CA LYS A 519 4.11 -10.69 36.28
C LYS A 519 2.90 -10.39 35.38
N THR A 520 2.53 -11.37 34.59
CA THR A 520 1.44 -11.25 33.63
C THR A 520 0.44 -12.37 33.81
N HIS A 521 -0.82 -12.10 33.55
CA HIS A 521 -1.85 -13.12 33.50
C HIS A 521 -1.86 -13.78 32.12
N ARG A 522 -1.42 -15.04 32.09
CA ARG A 522 -1.46 -15.87 30.87
C ARG A 522 -2.62 -16.86 30.97
N PHE A 523 -3.40 -16.98 29.90
CA PHE A 523 -4.53 -17.89 29.81
C PHE A 523 -4.74 -18.40 28.39
N SER A 524 -5.45 -19.53 28.26
CA SER A 524 -5.92 -19.99 26.95
C SER A 524 -7.27 -19.36 26.64
N PRO A 525 -7.44 -18.67 25.48
CA PRO A 525 -8.76 -18.15 25.08
C PRO A 525 -9.81 -19.26 24.88
N ALA A 526 -9.40 -20.44 24.43
CA ALA A 526 -10.28 -21.60 24.29
C ALA A 526 -10.77 -22.15 25.64
N TYR A 527 -9.94 -22.04 26.68
CA TYR A 527 -10.24 -22.54 28.04
C TYR A 527 -10.03 -21.46 29.10
N PRO A 528 -10.84 -20.39 29.12
CA PRO A 528 -10.61 -19.22 29.99
C PRO A 528 -10.76 -19.54 31.49
N LYS A 529 -11.48 -20.60 31.82
CA LYS A 529 -11.68 -21.04 33.22
C LYS A 529 -10.62 -22.03 33.71
N LEU A 530 -9.71 -22.48 32.85
CA LEU A 530 -8.66 -23.42 33.25
C LEU A 530 -7.71 -22.77 34.24
N GLN A 531 -7.58 -23.36 35.39
CA GLN A 531 -6.68 -22.90 36.45
C GLN A 531 -5.30 -23.55 36.28
N LEU A 532 -4.33 -22.77 35.77
CA LEU A 532 -2.95 -23.21 35.54
C LEU A 532 -2.06 -23.10 36.81
N ALA A 533 -2.54 -22.44 37.86
CA ALA A 533 -1.78 -22.22 39.09
C ALA A 533 -2.71 -22.14 40.31
N SER A 534 -2.16 -22.43 41.48
CA SER A 534 -2.89 -22.27 42.74
C SER A 534 -3.29 -20.81 42.97
N THR A 535 -4.31 -20.57 43.80
CA THR A 535 -4.74 -19.21 44.15
C THR A 535 -3.61 -18.40 44.76
N GLN A 536 -2.76 -19.05 45.58
CA GLN A 536 -1.59 -18.40 46.20
C GLN A 536 -0.53 -18.02 45.17
N ASP A 537 -0.27 -18.85 44.18
CA ASP A 537 0.68 -18.54 43.12
C ASP A 537 0.15 -17.47 42.18
N LYS A 538 -1.15 -17.47 41.90
CA LYS A 538 -1.82 -16.38 41.15
C LYS A 538 -1.67 -15.05 41.87
N ILE A 539 -1.87 -14.99 43.18
CA ILE A 539 -1.69 -13.77 43.98
C ILE A 539 -0.24 -13.31 43.95
N LYS A 540 0.73 -14.23 44.09
CA LYS A 540 2.16 -13.90 43.99
C LYS A 540 2.57 -13.37 42.62
N ALA A 541 2.03 -13.95 41.55
CA ALA A 541 2.29 -13.58 40.18
C ALA A 541 1.40 -12.41 39.69
N SER A 542 0.42 -11.96 40.48
CA SER A 542 -0.48 -10.90 40.07
C SER A 542 0.24 -9.55 39.92
N GLN A 543 -0.25 -8.77 38.98
CA GLN A 543 0.23 -7.42 38.73
C GLN A 543 -0.08 -6.52 39.94
N ARG A 544 0.97 -5.90 40.52
CA ARG A 544 0.84 -4.98 41.68
C ARG A 544 0.91 -3.51 41.28
N TYR A 545 1.43 -3.22 40.12
CA TYR A 545 1.62 -1.87 39.58
C TYR A 545 1.22 -1.86 38.13
N PHE A 546 0.79 -0.73 37.62
CA PHE A 546 0.56 -0.56 36.19
C PHE A 546 1.24 0.72 35.67
N TYR A 547 1.44 0.78 34.36
CA TYR A 547 2.08 1.90 33.70
C TYR A 547 1.04 2.80 33.03
N GLY A 548 1.23 4.11 33.16
CA GLY A 548 0.44 5.14 32.51
C GLY A 548 1.32 6.34 32.12
N VAL A 549 0.95 7.08 31.12
CA VAL A 549 1.61 8.34 30.75
C VAL A 549 1.22 9.40 31.77
N ASN A 550 2.21 10.12 32.32
CA ASN A 550 1.93 11.23 33.26
C ASN A 550 1.55 12.49 32.47
N MET A 551 0.31 12.90 32.58
CA MET A 551 -0.24 14.09 31.91
C MET A 551 0.04 15.39 32.68
N LEU A 552 0.52 15.30 33.92
CA LEU A 552 0.86 16.46 34.75
C LEU A 552 2.31 16.92 34.58
N ALA A 553 3.15 16.13 33.92
CA ALA A 553 4.54 16.49 33.68
C ALA A 553 4.61 17.47 32.50
N GLN A 554 4.98 18.71 32.77
CA GLN A 554 5.22 19.75 31.75
C GLN A 554 6.70 19.98 31.45
N ASP A 555 7.57 19.71 32.43
CA ASP A 555 9.01 19.86 32.31
C ASP A 555 9.72 18.51 32.48
N TYR A 556 10.17 17.94 31.39
CA TYR A 556 11.00 16.73 31.36
C TYR A 556 12.05 16.82 30.27
N ASP A 557 13.20 16.22 30.53
CA ASP A 557 14.31 16.14 29.56
C ASP A 557 14.49 14.67 29.12
N LEU A 558 14.13 14.37 27.88
CA LEU A 558 14.24 13.03 27.33
C LEU A 558 15.67 12.47 27.32
N TYR A 559 16.66 13.34 27.09
CA TYR A 559 18.07 12.92 27.07
C TYR A 559 18.59 12.56 28.45
N ARG A 560 18.24 13.36 29.46
CA ARG A 560 18.67 13.13 30.85
C ARG A 560 17.88 12.01 31.51
N ASP A 561 16.56 12.03 31.34
CA ASP A 561 15.66 11.10 32.02
C ASP A 561 15.63 9.74 31.33
N GLY A 562 15.90 9.68 30.02
CA GLY A 562 16.06 8.45 29.24
C GLY A 562 17.29 7.64 29.64
N LYS A 563 18.44 8.29 29.98
CA LYS A 563 19.66 7.61 30.47
C LYS A 563 19.46 6.87 31.80
N ARG A 564 18.64 7.38 32.70
CA ARG A 564 18.37 6.73 34.00
C ARG A 564 17.42 5.55 33.89
N ARG A 565 16.77 5.33 32.76
CA ARG A 565 15.63 4.42 32.62
C ARG A 565 15.53 3.73 31.27
N GLY A 566 16.64 3.20 30.74
CA GLY A 566 16.63 2.35 29.52
C GLY A 566 15.64 1.17 29.56
N LYS A 567 14.97 0.97 30.69
CA LYS A 567 13.78 0.14 30.89
C LYS A 567 12.59 0.91 31.48
N ARG A 568 12.66 2.24 31.64
CA ARG A 568 11.66 3.08 32.32
C ARG A 568 11.49 4.44 31.66
N CYS A 569 11.25 4.49 30.36
CA CYS A 569 10.70 5.69 29.72
C CYS A 569 9.21 5.90 30.08
N HIS A 570 8.91 5.65 31.36
CA HIS A 570 7.59 5.77 31.97
C HIS A 570 7.71 6.66 33.16
N GLN A 571 7.85 7.96 32.91
CA GLN A 571 7.93 8.87 34.02
C GLN A 571 6.68 8.78 34.89
N SER A 572 6.99 8.65 36.16
CA SER A 572 6.11 8.63 37.32
C SER A 572 4.94 7.65 37.29
N ILE A 573 5.30 6.44 37.55
CA ILE A 573 4.39 5.47 38.11
C ILE A 573 4.37 5.72 39.60
N ARG A 574 3.30 6.27 40.13
CA ARG A 574 3.01 6.14 41.54
C ARG A 574 2.19 4.87 41.73
N HIS A 575 2.62 4.07 42.70
CA HIS A 575 1.96 2.89 43.16
C HIS A 575 0.48 3.17 43.48
N LEU A 576 -0.43 2.56 42.77
CA LEU A 576 -1.73 2.29 43.36
C LEU A 576 -1.57 1.01 44.15
N ARG A 577 -1.38 1.10 45.46
CA ARG A 577 -1.61 -0.04 46.32
C ARG A 577 -3.08 -0.43 46.13
N SER A 578 -3.32 -1.63 45.64
CA SER A 578 -4.63 -2.25 45.79
C SER A 578 -4.90 -2.32 47.29
N ARG A 579 -5.83 -1.53 47.78
CA ARG A 579 -6.49 -1.86 49.03
C ARG A 579 -7.30 -3.13 48.73
N ALA A 580 -6.84 -4.23 49.27
CA ALA A 580 -7.58 -5.47 49.34
C ALA A 580 -8.87 -5.27 50.11
#